data_ed6439d52c3e4ad507c155076abed35d
#
_entry.id   ed6439d52c3e4ad507c155076abed35d
#
_cell.length_a   1.000
_cell.length_b   1.000
_cell.length_c   1.000
_cell.angle_alpha   90.00
_cell.angle_beta   90.00
_cell.angle_gamma   90.00
#
_symmetry.space_group_name_H-M   'P 1'
#
loop_
_entity.id
_entity.type
_entity.pdbx_description
1 polymer ?
#
loop_
_entity_poly.entity_id
_entity_poly.type
_entity_poly.pdbx_seq_one_letter_code
_entity_poly.pdbx_strand_id
1 'polypeptide(L)'
;MYRSILVPIDISETDLTRHVVPQVLAHAKTAKVHFLAVIPTVPFYASLGLAYSTEFPDRSGLQAKASEKLEEIIKQFNIPAGRSQTHVVYGPPKDQILKLADAVEADLIIIASHQPGFSTYLLGSTAAAVVRHANCPVLVVR
;
A
#
# COMPACT_ATOMS: atom_id res chain seq x y z
N MET A 1 8.68 -15.88 13.43
CA MET A 1 7.26 -15.50 13.39
C MET A 1 7.13 -14.00 13.44
N TYR A 2 6.35 -13.43 12.54
CA TYR A 2 6.21 -11.99 12.43
C TYR A 2 5.20 -11.44 13.43
N ARG A 3 5.41 -10.21 13.90
CA ARG A 3 4.53 -9.54 14.85
C ARG A 3 3.76 -8.38 14.23
N SER A 4 4.39 -7.67 13.29
CA SER A 4 3.82 -6.49 12.66
C SER A 4 4.14 -6.52 11.18
N ILE A 5 3.12 -6.69 10.37
CA ILE A 5 3.26 -6.81 8.91
C ILE A 5 2.64 -5.59 8.26
N LEU A 6 3.38 -4.94 7.37
CA LEU A 6 2.86 -3.84 6.56
C LEU A 6 2.52 -4.34 5.16
N VAL A 7 1.31 -4.06 4.72
CA VAL A 7 0.82 -4.46 3.40
C VAL A 7 0.35 -3.22 2.65
N PRO A 8 1.21 -2.65 1.79
CA PRO A 8 0.77 -1.57 0.90
C PRO A 8 -0.24 -2.08 -0.11
N ILE A 9 -1.33 -1.36 -0.28
CA ILE A 9 -2.41 -1.69 -1.20
C ILE A 9 -2.55 -0.56 -2.22
N ASP A 10 -2.51 -0.90 -3.51
CA ASP A 10 -2.83 0.03 -4.56
C ASP A 10 -4.35 -0.03 -4.81
N ILE A 11 -5.07 0.96 -4.32
CA ILE A 11 -6.53 0.99 -4.44
C ILE A 11 -7.01 1.20 -5.87
N SER A 12 -6.13 1.61 -6.78
CA SER A 12 -6.45 1.75 -8.20
C SER A 12 -6.24 0.47 -9.00
N GLU A 13 -5.48 -0.50 -8.44
CA GLU A 13 -5.12 -1.76 -9.11
C GLU A 13 -5.56 -2.95 -8.25
N THR A 14 -6.88 -3.17 -8.18
CA THR A 14 -7.44 -4.20 -7.30
C THR A 14 -7.03 -5.62 -7.67
N ASP A 15 -6.68 -5.87 -8.92
CA ASP A 15 -6.25 -7.21 -9.37
C ASP A 15 -4.93 -7.63 -8.73
N LEU A 16 -4.04 -6.70 -8.45
CA LEU A 16 -2.78 -7.00 -7.79
C LEU A 16 -2.98 -7.51 -6.36
N THR A 17 -4.00 -7.01 -5.69
CA THR A 17 -4.28 -7.38 -4.31
C THR A 17 -4.59 -8.87 -4.17
N ARG A 18 -5.28 -9.46 -5.14
CA ARG A 18 -5.63 -10.88 -5.10
C ARG A 18 -4.40 -11.79 -4.99
N HIS A 19 -3.29 -11.40 -5.61
CA HIS A 19 -2.06 -12.17 -5.54
C HIS A 19 -1.39 -12.07 -4.18
N VAL A 20 -1.63 -10.97 -3.46
CA VAL A 20 -1.03 -10.72 -2.16
C VAL A 20 -1.75 -11.48 -1.04
N VAL A 21 -3.05 -11.71 -1.19
CA VAL A 21 -3.88 -12.33 -0.14
C VAL A 21 -3.29 -13.65 0.38
N PRO A 22 -2.94 -14.64 -0.47
CA PRO A 22 -2.40 -15.91 0.05
C PRO A 22 -1.11 -15.72 0.84
N GLN A 23 -0.25 -14.81 0.41
CA GLN A 23 1.02 -14.56 1.08
C GLN A 23 0.82 -13.90 2.44
N VAL A 24 -0.11 -12.96 2.53
CA VAL A 24 -0.44 -12.34 3.82
C VAL A 24 -1.00 -13.39 4.77
N LEU A 25 -1.93 -14.21 4.33
CA LEU A 25 -2.53 -15.24 5.18
C LEU A 25 -1.50 -16.27 5.64
N ALA A 26 -0.54 -16.62 4.79
CA ALA A 26 0.51 -17.57 5.14
C ALA A 26 1.44 -17.03 6.24
N HIS A 27 1.68 -15.73 6.26
CA HIS A 27 2.66 -15.12 7.16
C HIS A 27 2.05 -14.41 8.36
N ALA A 28 0.78 -14.03 8.29
CA ALA A 28 0.13 -13.19 9.30
C ALA A 28 -0.57 -13.94 10.42
N LYS A 29 -0.19 -15.17 10.70
CA LYS A 29 -0.94 -16.09 11.60
C LYS A 29 -1.43 -15.45 12.89
N THR A 30 -0.55 -14.77 13.61
CA THR A 30 -0.90 -14.05 14.84
C THR A 30 -0.47 -12.58 14.78
N ALA A 31 0.12 -12.17 13.66
CA ALA A 31 0.66 -10.83 13.51
C ALA A 31 -0.44 -9.79 13.41
N LYS A 32 -0.12 -8.58 13.82
CA LYS A 32 -0.91 -7.40 13.49
C LYS A 32 -0.61 -7.00 12.05
N VAL A 33 -1.63 -6.76 11.26
CA VAL A 33 -1.49 -6.40 9.84
C VAL A 33 -1.91 -4.96 9.64
N HIS A 34 -1.01 -4.16 9.09
CA HIS A 34 -1.26 -2.77 8.75
C HIS A 34 -1.41 -2.65 7.24
N PHE A 35 -2.61 -2.28 6.80
CA PHE A 35 -2.89 -2.02 5.39
C PHE A 35 -2.72 -0.54 5.12
N LEU A 36 -1.99 -0.20 4.07
CA LEU A 36 -1.67 1.19 3.73
C LEU A 36 -2.09 1.51 2.30
N ALA A 37 -2.90 2.54 2.15
CA ALA A 37 -3.16 3.18 0.87
C ALA A 37 -2.49 4.54 0.85
N VAL A 38 -1.76 4.83 -0.23
CA VAL A 38 -1.10 6.12 -0.42
C VAL A 38 -1.78 6.87 -1.54
N ILE A 39 -2.19 8.10 -1.25
CA ILE A 39 -2.81 8.99 -2.24
C ILE A 39 -1.71 9.88 -2.81
N PRO A 40 -1.52 9.90 -4.15
CA PRO A 40 -0.52 10.77 -4.76
C PRO A 40 -0.81 12.24 -4.47
N THR A 41 0.25 13.01 -4.32
CA THR A 41 0.14 14.43 -3.99
C THR A 41 -0.09 15.32 -5.21
N VAL A 42 -0.45 16.56 -4.91
CA VAL A 42 -0.79 17.63 -5.85
C VAL A 42 0.15 17.84 -7.05
N PRO A 43 1.48 17.61 -6.98
CA PRO A 43 2.34 17.77 -8.16
C PRO A 43 1.88 16.98 -9.39
N PHE A 44 1.21 15.87 -9.17
CA PHE A 44 0.65 15.08 -10.26
C PHE A 44 -0.42 15.85 -11.03
N TYR A 45 -1.32 16.54 -10.32
CA TYR A 45 -2.38 17.35 -10.96
C TYR A 45 -1.80 18.55 -11.67
N ALA A 46 -0.77 19.16 -11.11
CA ALA A 46 -0.08 20.29 -11.73
C ALA A 46 0.56 19.85 -13.06
N SER A 47 1.15 18.66 -13.12
CA SER A 47 1.77 18.13 -14.33
C SER A 47 0.74 17.83 -15.43
N LEU A 48 -0.51 17.61 -15.06
CA LEU A 48 -1.61 17.40 -16.01
C LEU A 48 -2.29 18.67 -16.47
N GLY A 49 -1.82 19.83 -16.05
CA GLY A 49 -2.43 21.11 -16.38
C GLY A 49 -3.72 21.39 -15.63
N LEU A 50 -4.01 20.64 -14.59
CA LEU A 50 -5.23 20.79 -13.80
C LEU A 50 -5.07 21.81 -12.67
N ALA A 51 -3.92 22.46 -12.59
CA ALA A 51 -3.62 23.47 -11.57
C ALA A 51 -4.58 24.69 -11.60
N TYR A 52 -5.24 24.89 -12.72
CA TYR A 52 -6.21 25.98 -12.90
C TYR A 52 -7.65 25.54 -12.69
N SER A 53 -7.88 24.27 -12.44
CA SER A 53 -9.22 23.76 -12.14
C SER A 53 -9.62 24.21 -10.75
N THR A 54 -10.77 24.86 -10.64
CA THR A 54 -11.36 25.21 -9.34
C THR A 54 -11.96 23.99 -8.63
N GLU A 55 -11.94 22.85 -9.30
CA GLU A 55 -12.51 21.62 -8.81
C GLU A 55 -11.44 20.65 -8.31
N PHE A 56 -10.52 21.13 -7.47
CA PHE A 56 -9.66 20.20 -6.75
C PHE A 56 -10.53 19.43 -5.75
N PRO A 57 -10.51 18.09 -5.83
CA PRO A 57 -11.20 17.31 -4.81
C PRO A 57 -10.67 17.71 -3.44
N ASP A 58 -11.57 18.00 -2.53
CA ASP A 58 -11.21 18.28 -1.16
C ASP A 58 -10.37 17.12 -0.63
N ARG A 59 -9.25 17.45 0.02
CA ARG A 59 -8.34 16.46 0.56
C ARG A 59 -9.02 15.50 1.54
N SER A 60 -9.93 16.03 2.37
CA SER A 60 -10.70 15.20 3.30
C SER A 60 -11.67 14.28 2.58
N GLY A 61 -12.26 14.73 1.49
CA GLY A 61 -13.16 13.91 0.66
C GLY A 61 -12.41 12.77 -0.04
N LEU A 62 -11.21 13.04 -0.55
CA LEU A 62 -10.36 12.01 -1.16
C LEU A 62 -9.93 10.97 -0.13
N GLN A 63 -9.56 11.42 1.05
CA GLN A 63 -9.13 10.52 2.12
C GLN A 63 -10.28 9.62 2.57
N ALA A 64 -11.49 10.17 2.70
CA ALA A 64 -12.67 9.40 3.07
C ALA A 64 -12.99 8.33 2.03
N LYS A 65 -12.93 8.69 0.74
CA LYS A 65 -13.18 7.74 -0.35
C LYS A 65 -12.10 6.66 -0.41
N ALA A 66 -10.85 7.02 -0.24
CA ALA A 66 -9.76 6.07 -0.25
C ALA A 66 -9.85 5.10 0.94
N SER A 67 -10.20 5.61 2.11
CA SER A 67 -10.40 4.80 3.31
C SER A 67 -11.53 3.80 3.12
N GLU A 68 -12.67 4.24 2.58
CA GLU A 68 -13.81 3.38 2.29
C GLU A 68 -13.43 2.28 1.31
N LYS A 69 -12.72 2.65 0.24
CA LYS A 69 -12.28 1.68 -0.76
C LYS A 69 -11.27 0.69 -0.20
N LEU A 70 -10.34 1.16 0.62
CA LEU A 70 -9.37 0.29 1.28
C LEU A 70 -10.07 -0.71 2.19
N GLU A 71 -11.03 -0.27 2.99
CA GLU A 71 -11.77 -1.16 3.87
C GLU A 71 -12.54 -2.22 3.11
N GLU A 72 -13.08 -1.88 1.94
CA GLU A 72 -13.74 -2.84 1.07
C GLU A 72 -12.74 -3.87 0.53
N ILE A 73 -11.58 -3.41 0.09
CA ILE A 73 -10.54 -4.29 -0.47
C ILE A 73 -10.02 -5.28 0.58
N ILE A 74 -9.79 -4.82 1.81
CA ILE A 74 -9.18 -5.67 2.84
C ILE A 74 -10.12 -6.75 3.38
N LYS A 75 -11.41 -6.69 3.09
CA LYS A 75 -12.35 -7.74 3.50
C LYS A 75 -11.93 -9.12 3.00
N GLN A 76 -11.33 -9.20 1.82
CA GLN A 76 -10.88 -10.47 1.25
C GLN A 76 -9.75 -11.14 2.03
N PHE A 77 -9.04 -10.40 2.89
CA PHE A 77 -7.97 -10.97 3.71
C PHE A 77 -8.50 -11.71 4.94
N ASN A 78 -9.70 -11.43 5.37
CA ASN A 78 -10.32 -12.07 6.54
C ASN A 78 -9.46 -12.01 7.81
N ILE A 79 -8.74 -10.90 8.00
CA ILE A 79 -7.96 -10.68 9.21
C ILE A 79 -8.92 -10.18 10.31
N PRO A 80 -8.89 -10.76 11.51
CA PRO A 80 -9.74 -10.28 12.60
C PRO A 80 -9.53 -8.79 12.88
N ALA A 81 -10.60 -8.08 13.19
CA ALA A 81 -10.56 -6.63 13.40
C ALA A 81 -9.53 -6.20 14.46
N GLY A 82 -9.32 -7.01 15.49
CA GLY A 82 -8.34 -6.72 16.54
C GLY A 82 -6.89 -6.79 16.07
N ARG A 83 -6.63 -7.39 14.90
CA ARG A 83 -5.29 -7.51 14.32
C ARG A 83 -5.13 -6.75 13.01
N SER A 84 -6.16 -6.05 12.55
CA SER A 84 -6.18 -5.34 11.29
C SER A 84 -6.28 -3.85 11.54
N GLN A 85 -5.42 -3.06 10.92
CA GLN A 85 -5.46 -1.61 10.99
C GLN A 85 -5.24 -1.02 9.61
N THR A 86 -6.04 -0.02 9.25
CA THR A 86 -5.94 0.68 7.96
C THR A 86 -5.30 2.04 8.15
N HIS A 87 -4.51 2.44 7.15
CA HIS A 87 -3.86 3.74 7.10
C HIS A 87 -4.06 4.32 5.71
N VAL A 88 -4.42 5.58 5.64
CA VAL A 88 -4.51 6.32 4.37
C VAL A 88 -3.69 7.59 4.53
N VAL A 89 -2.70 7.76 3.69
CA VAL A 89 -1.76 8.87 3.77
C VAL A 89 -1.56 9.52 2.40
N TYR A 90 -1.10 10.74 2.39
CA TYR A 90 -0.74 11.48 1.18
C TYR A 90 0.78 11.50 1.04
N GLY A 91 1.26 11.44 -0.18
CA GLY A 91 2.67 11.64 -0.45
C GLY A 91 3.23 10.68 -1.50
N PRO A 92 4.56 10.70 -1.70
CA PRO A 92 5.22 9.72 -2.55
C PRO A 92 5.07 8.32 -1.96
N PRO A 93 4.58 7.32 -2.73
CA PRO A 93 4.30 6.00 -2.18
C PRO A 93 5.47 5.36 -1.45
N LYS A 94 6.66 5.35 -2.06
CA LYS A 94 7.84 4.72 -1.45
C LYS A 94 8.19 5.33 -0.10
N ASP A 95 8.13 6.65 0.00
CA ASP A 95 8.50 7.35 1.23
C ASP A 95 7.49 7.08 2.34
N GLN A 96 6.21 7.07 2.01
CA GLN A 96 5.15 6.83 2.99
C GLN A 96 5.15 5.38 3.47
N ILE A 97 5.43 4.42 2.58
CA ILE A 97 5.56 3.01 2.96
C ILE A 97 6.70 2.84 3.96
N LEU A 98 7.88 3.39 3.65
CA LEU A 98 9.05 3.26 4.51
C LEU A 98 8.84 3.97 5.85
N LYS A 99 8.21 5.14 5.82
CA LYS A 99 7.90 5.89 7.04
C LYS A 99 6.95 5.14 7.95
N LEU A 100 5.88 4.57 7.38
CA LEU A 100 4.92 3.81 8.19
C LEU A 100 5.54 2.51 8.71
N ALA A 101 6.35 1.83 7.89
CA ALA A 101 7.04 0.62 8.33
C ALA A 101 7.86 0.88 9.60
N ASP A 102 8.59 1.99 9.64
CA ASP A 102 9.34 2.37 10.83
C ASP A 102 8.42 2.72 11.99
N ALA A 103 7.35 3.47 11.73
CA ALA A 103 6.42 3.92 12.77
C ALA A 103 5.68 2.77 13.46
N VAL A 104 5.32 1.73 12.72
CA VAL A 104 4.62 0.55 13.27
C VAL A 104 5.58 -0.57 13.65
N GLU A 105 6.86 -0.33 13.52
CA GLU A 105 7.91 -1.32 13.80
C GLU A 105 7.66 -2.62 13.01
N ALA A 106 7.38 -2.48 11.71
CA ALA A 106 7.11 -3.62 10.86
C ALA A 106 8.33 -4.54 10.79
N ASP A 107 8.10 -5.82 10.96
CA ASP A 107 9.14 -6.83 10.81
C ASP A 107 9.00 -7.62 9.50
N LEU A 108 7.99 -7.29 8.71
CA LEU A 108 7.83 -7.78 7.33
C LEU A 108 6.99 -6.78 6.54
N ILE A 109 7.39 -6.50 5.31
CA ILE A 109 6.57 -5.79 4.32
C ILE A 109 6.21 -6.79 3.23
N ILE A 110 4.92 -6.91 2.90
CA ILE A 110 4.47 -7.72 1.77
C ILE A 110 3.90 -6.77 0.73
N ILE A 111 4.54 -6.69 -0.42
CA ILE A 111 4.20 -5.72 -1.46
C ILE A 111 4.02 -6.42 -2.80
N ALA A 112 3.00 -6.02 -3.55
CA ALA A 112 2.80 -6.49 -4.92
C ALA A 112 3.78 -5.81 -5.85
N SER A 113 4.32 -6.59 -6.79
CA SER A 113 5.11 -6.04 -7.88
C SER A 113 4.16 -5.40 -8.89
N HIS A 114 4.39 -4.13 -9.17
CA HIS A 114 3.59 -3.40 -10.15
C HIS A 114 4.01 -3.78 -11.58
N GLN A 115 3.06 -3.77 -12.51
CA GLN A 115 3.18 -4.01 -13.96
C GLN A 115 3.11 -5.47 -14.40
N PRO A 116 1.94 -6.11 -14.27
CA PRO A 116 1.68 -7.35 -15.00
C PRO A 116 1.68 -7.04 -16.50
N GLY A 117 2.50 -7.71 -17.27
CA GLY A 117 2.56 -7.54 -18.71
C GLY A 117 3.86 -6.97 -19.25
N PHE A 118 4.71 -6.44 -18.38
CA PHE A 118 6.08 -6.09 -18.73
C PHE A 118 7.04 -7.23 -18.38
N SER A 119 8.28 -7.09 -18.78
CA SER A 119 9.30 -8.10 -18.54
C SER A 119 9.27 -8.60 -17.09
N THR A 120 9.33 -9.93 -16.93
CA THR A 120 9.38 -10.56 -15.61
C THR A 120 10.61 -10.18 -14.79
N TYR A 121 11.56 -9.48 -15.40
CA TYR A 121 12.79 -9.08 -14.73
C TYR A 121 12.71 -7.70 -14.06
N LEU A 122 11.65 -6.94 -14.33
CA LEU A 122 11.52 -5.59 -13.78
C LEU A 122 10.52 -5.56 -12.62
N LEU A 123 11.02 -5.18 -11.46
CA LEU A 123 10.17 -4.81 -10.32
C LEU A 123 9.56 -3.44 -10.60
N GLY A 124 8.34 -3.19 -10.11
CA GLY A 124 7.78 -1.85 -10.11
C GLY A 124 8.69 -0.88 -9.34
N SER A 125 8.67 0.39 -9.73
CA SER A 125 9.56 1.39 -9.11
C SER A 125 9.36 1.52 -7.59
N THR A 126 8.13 1.45 -7.13
CA THR A 126 7.82 1.52 -5.70
C THR A 126 8.35 0.28 -4.97
N ALA A 127 8.08 -0.91 -5.50
CA ALA A 127 8.56 -2.15 -4.90
C ALA A 127 10.10 -2.19 -4.86
N ALA A 128 10.76 -1.78 -5.93
CA ALA A 128 12.21 -1.72 -5.99
C ALA A 128 12.79 -0.77 -4.94
N ALA A 129 12.19 0.39 -4.76
CA ALA A 129 12.65 1.37 -3.78
C ALA A 129 12.44 0.85 -2.35
N VAL A 130 11.32 0.19 -2.08
CA VAL A 130 11.04 -0.38 -0.76
C VAL A 130 12.03 -1.49 -0.44
N VAL A 131 12.30 -2.39 -1.39
CA VAL A 131 13.30 -3.45 -1.21
C VAL A 131 14.67 -2.86 -0.88
N ARG A 132 15.05 -1.78 -1.58
CA ARG A 132 16.36 -1.16 -1.42
C ARG A 132 16.55 -0.48 -0.06
N HIS A 133 15.49 0.15 0.45
CA HIS A 133 15.60 1.05 1.62
C HIS A 133 14.93 0.54 2.90
N ALA A 134 14.18 -0.54 2.85
CA ALA A 134 13.50 -1.05 4.04
C ALA A 134 14.50 -1.54 5.08
N ASN A 135 14.13 -1.36 6.36
CA ASN A 135 14.91 -1.83 7.50
C ASN A 135 14.45 -3.20 7.99
N CYS A 136 13.55 -3.86 7.26
CA CYS A 136 13.03 -5.18 7.58
C CYS A 136 12.93 -6.03 6.31
N PRO A 137 12.70 -7.35 6.43
CA PRO A 137 12.46 -8.20 5.27
C PRO A 137 11.29 -7.71 4.43
N VAL A 138 11.42 -7.86 3.12
CA VAL A 138 10.39 -7.49 2.16
C VAL A 138 10.09 -8.68 1.26
N LEU A 139 8.82 -9.08 1.26
CA LEU A 139 8.33 -10.11 0.36
C LEU A 139 7.65 -9.44 -0.82
N VAL A 140 8.20 -9.61 -2.00
CA VAL A 140 7.63 -9.07 -3.23
C VAL A 140 6.81 -10.15 -3.91
N VAL A 141 5.54 -9.87 -4.13
CA VAL A 141 4.60 -10.81 -4.75
C VAL A 141 4.36 -10.39 -6.21
N ARG A 142 4.58 -11.32 -7.12
CA ARG A 142 4.37 -11.10 -8.56
C ARG A 142 3.03 -11.61 -9.04
#